data_8f5ed3386af2a6a865a0d5047c5d3cde
#
_entry.id   8f5ed3386af2a6a865a0d5047c5d3cde
#
_cell.length_a   1.000
_cell.length_b   1.000
_cell.length_c   1.000
_cell.angle_alpha   90.00
_cell.angle_beta   90.00
_cell.angle_gamma   90.00
#
_symmetry.space_group_name_H-M   'P 1'
#
loop_
_entity.id
_entity.type
_entity.pdbx_description
1 polymer ?
#
loop_
_entity_poly.entity_id
_entity_poly.type
_entity_poly.pdbx_seq_one_letter_code
_entity_poly.pdbx_strand_id
1 'polypeptide(L)'
;MKKIKVCYVISSLSNQGPPNVLYNIVKYMDFSRFDVFIITMVEEQKISRIEDFKALPIKVIQMSPYKTLLPLAMYRTLKKNVELIDPDILHTHCPRSMFLVPFLPKKYKKMETVHIYPGIQQKVMYGNIKGQVVIWLSHFFTKKMDLPIACSESVAQSYWDNQHFKMKAIPNGCSLPLWREDVHQKAT
;
A
#
# COMPACT_ATOMS: atom_id res chain seq x y z
N MET A 1 -15.07 4.01 -23.30
CA MET A 1 -15.58 3.91 -21.91
C MET A 1 -14.75 4.83 -21.02
N LYS A 2 -15.34 5.46 -19.99
CA LYS A 2 -14.58 6.22 -18.98
C LYS A 2 -13.67 5.25 -18.21
N LYS A 3 -12.37 5.57 -18.08
CA LYS A 3 -11.45 4.76 -17.29
C LYS A 3 -11.75 4.88 -15.80
N ILE A 4 -11.46 3.83 -15.05
CA ILE A 4 -11.54 3.81 -13.59
C ILE A 4 -10.27 4.44 -13.04
N LYS A 5 -10.39 5.49 -12.23
CA LYS A 5 -9.26 6.14 -11.57
C LYS A 5 -8.91 5.41 -10.28
N VAL A 6 -7.72 4.85 -10.22
CA VAL A 6 -7.17 4.19 -9.03
C VAL A 6 -6.05 5.04 -8.45
N CYS A 7 -6.18 5.44 -7.21
CA CYS A 7 -5.15 6.19 -6.50
C CYS A 7 -4.57 5.33 -5.36
N TYR A 8 -3.34 4.90 -5.53
CA TYR A 8 -2.58 4.22 -4.48
C TYR A 8 -1.97 5.24 -3.53
N VAL A 9 -2.09 4.95 -2.21
CA VAL A 9 -1.51 5.79 -1.17
C VAL A 9 -0.52 4.94 -0.37
N ILE A 10 0.75 5.33 -0.40
CA ILE A 10 1.86 4.59 0.23
C ILE A 10 2.83 5.55 0.93
N SER A 11 3.60 5.06 1.90
CA SER A 11 4.59 5.92 2.59
C SER A 11 5.64 6.45 1.62
N SER A 12 6.36 5.58 0.96
CA SER A 12 7.39 5.89 -0.05
C SER A 12 7.50 4.72 -1.03
N LEU A 13 8.25 4.91 -2.11
CA LEU A 13 8.55 3.88 -3.11
C LEU A 13 9.96 3.28 -2.90
N SER A 14 10.44 3.27 -1.65
CA SER A 14 11.69 2.62 -1.29
C SER A 14 11.67 1.14 -1.67
N ASN A 15 12.83 0.57 -2.02
CA ASN A 15 12.95 -0.84 -2.42
C ASN A 15 12.71 -1.78 -1.24
N GLN A 16 11.44 -1.98 -0.89
CA GLN A 16 10.94 -2.81 0.21
C GLN A 16 9.74 -3.63 -0.26
N GLY A 17 9.25 -4.55 0.58
CA GLY A 17 8.15 -5.46 0.25
C GLY A 17 6.92 -4.77 -0.35
N PRO A 18 6.21 -3.88 0.37
CA PRO A 18 5.00 -3.25 -0.13
C PRO A 18 5.18 -2.46 -1.44
N PRO A 19 6.21 -1.60 -1.63
CA PRO A 19 6.45 -0.95 -2.92
C PRO A 19 6.74 -1.92 -4.06
N ASN A 20 7.46 -3.03 -3.80
CA ASN A 20 7.73 -4.04 -4.82
C ASN A 20 6.46 -4.75 -5.27
N VAL A 21 5.57 -5.07 -4.33
CA VAL A 21 4.25 -5.62 -4.66
C VAL A 21 3.44 -4.62 -5.48
N LEU A 22 3.39 -3.35 -5.06
CA LEU A 22 2.69 -2.30 -5.78
C LEU A 22 3.24 -2.14 -7.21
N TYR A 23 4.57 -2.16 -7.38
CA TYR A 23 5.19 -2.09 -8.70
C TYR A 23 4.71 -3.22 -9.62
N ASN A 24 4.72 -4.45 -9.11
CA ASN A 24 4.25 -5.61 -9.90
C ASN A 24 2.77 -5.49 -10.27
N ILE A 25 1.93 -5.00 -9.34
CA ILE A 25 0.51 -4.76 -9.65
C ILE A 25 0.38 -3.73 -10.77
N VAL A 26 1.02 -2.57 -10.63
CA VAL A 26 0.87 -1.45 -11.57
C VAL A 26 1.50 -1.77 -12.93
N LYS A 27 2.66 -2.45 -12.97
CA LYS A 27 3.34 -2.84 -14.21
C LYS A 27 2.47 -3.66 -15.15
N TYR A 28 1.58 -4.49 -14.59
CA TYR A 28 0.71 -5.38 -15.37
C TYR A 28 -0.74 -4.92 -15.43
N MET A 29 -1.03 -3.67 -15.03
CA MET A 29 -2.37 -3.10 -15.15
C MET A 29 -2.74 -2.81 -16.61
N ASP A 30 -4.01 -3.01 -16.93
CA ASP A 30 -4.58 -2.61 -18.19
C ASP A 30 -4.88 -1.11 -18.23
N PHE A 31 -3.94 -0.32 -18.74
CA PHE A 31 -4.07 1.13 -18.84
C PHE A 31 -5.12 1.60 -19.86
N SER A 32 -5.72 0.71 -20.64
CA SER A 32 -6.89 1.07 -21.45
C SER A 32 -8.14 1.24 -20.58
N ARG A 33 -8.19 0.59 -19.43
CA ARG A 33 -9.31 0.55 -18.49
C ARG A 33 -9.07 1.40 -17.24
N PHE A 34 -7.80 1.60 -16.83
CA PHE A 34 -7.44 2.24 -15.58
C PHE A 34 -6.55 3.46 -15.81
N ASP A 35 -6.87 4.55 -15.09
CA ASP A 35 -5.97 5.68 -14.88
C ASP A 35 -5.37 5.55 -13.48
N VAL A 36 -4.04 5.43 -13.40
CA VAL A 36 -3.34 5.12 -12.17
C VAL A 36 -2.60 6.33 -11.63
N PHE A 37 -2.82 6.58 -10.34
CA PHE A 37 -2.14 7.62 -9.57
C PHE A 37 -1.48 6.98 -8.35
N ILE A 38 -0.31 7.46 -7.96
CA ILE A 38 0.36 7.08 -6.72
C ILE A 38 0.64 8.35 -5.91
N ILE A 39 0.23 8.38 -4.65
CA ILE A 39 0.60 9.42 -3.70
C ILE A 39 1.59 8.82 -2.71
N THR A 40 2.82 9.38 -2.66
CA THR A 40 3.79 9.07 -1.60
C THR A 40 3.70 10.10 -0.48
N MET A 41 3.74 9.64 0.76
CA MET A 41 3.42 10.46 1.93
C MET A 41 4.65 11.04 2.63
N VAL A 42 5.81 10.45 2.42
CA VAL A 42 7.09 10.90 3.00
C VAL A 42 8.14 11.01 1.91
N GLU A 43 9.25 11.65 2.26
CA GLU A 43 10.39 11.81 1.39
C GLU A 43 10.94 10.45 0.94
N GLU A 44 11.31 10.37 -0.34
CA GLU A 44 11.92 9.17 -0.91
C GLU A 44 13.35 9.00 -0.39
N GLN A 45 13.70 7.76 -0.07
CA GLN A 45 15.03 7.41 0.38
C GLN A 45 15.97 7.18 -0.82
N LYS A 46 17.30 7.12 -0.56
CA LYS A 46 18.32 6.88 -1.59
C LYS A 46 18.08 5.61 -2.43
N ILE A 47 17.45 4.60 -1.84
CA ILE A 47 17.13 3.32 -2.49
C ILE A 47 15.69 3.28 -3.02
N SER A 48 15.15 4.44 -3.42
CA SER A 48 13.81 4.51 -3.97
C SER A 48 13.74 3.94 -5.38
N ARG A 49 12.61 3.32 -5.70
CA ARG A 49 12.23 2.84 -7.03
C ARG A 49 11.36 3.85 -7.78
N ILE A 50 11.34 5.10 -7.36
CA ILE A 50 10.44 6.12 -7.92
C ILE A 50 10.61 6.28 -9.44
N GLU A 51 11.85 6.16 -9.95
CA GLU A 51 12.10 6.26 -11.39
C GLU A 51 11.53 5.06 -12.17
N ASP A 52 11.54 3.85 -11.57
CA ASP A 52 10.87 2.68 -12.17
C ASP A 52 9.37 2.94 -12.34
N PHE A 53 8.74 3.56 -11.32
CA PHE A 53 7.32 3.89 -11.38
C PHE A 53 7.03 5.01 -12.37
N LYS A 54 7.89 6.04 -12.46
CA LYS A 54 7.74 7.13 -13.42
C LYS A 54 7.90 6.68 -14.88
N ALA A 55 8.58 5.57 -15.12
CA ALA A 55 8.69 4.96 -16.44
C ALA A 55 7.39 4.29 -16.92
N LEU A 56 6.43 4.08 -16.03
CA LEU A 56 5.11 3.54 -16.36
C LEU A 56 4.13 4.68 -16.73
N PRO A 57 3.06 4.40 -17.49
CA PRO A 57 2.07 5.41 -17.89
C PRO A 57 1.13 5.79 -16.73
N ILE A 58 1.70 6.27 -15.63
CA ILE A 58 1.01 6.62 -14.38
C ILE A 58 1.43 8.01 -13.90
N LYS A 59 0.73 8.54 -12.91
CA LYS A 59 1.10 9.80 -12.25
C LYS A 59 1.54 9.56 -10.82
N VAL A 60 2.79 9.90 -10.51
CA VAL A 60 3.33 9.85 -9.15
C VAL A 60 3.34 11.25 -8.55
N ILE A 61 2.68 11.42 -7.40
CA ILE A 61 2.57 12.67 -6.66
C ILE A 61 3.27 12.48 -5.32
N GLN A 62 4.40 13.16 -5.13
CA GLN A 62 5.07 13.20 -3.86
C GLN A 62 4.44 14.29 -2.99
N MET A 63 3.88 13.91 -1.85
CA MET A 63 3.50 14.90 -0.86
C MET A 63 4.77 15.57 -0.37
N SER A 64 4.78 16.92 -0.40
CA SER A 64 5.97 17.69 -0.02
C SER A 64 6.50 17.23 1.34
N PRO A 65 7.82 17.01 1.48
CA PRO A 65 8.45 16.41 2.65
C PRO A 65 8.42 17.32 3.87
N TYR A 66 7.71 18.43 3.80
CA TYR A 66 7.70 19.38 4.89
C TYR A 66 7.25 18.74 6.20
N LYS A 67 8.27 18.43 7.01
CA LYS A 67 8.37 18.59 8.47
C LYS A 67 7.10 18.38 9.32
N THR A 68 5.99 18.01 8.73
CA THR A 68 4.75 17.79 9.46
C THR A 68 4.53 16.29 9.63
N LEU A 69 5.28 15.73 10.56
CA LEU A 69 4.88 14.50 11.27
C LEU A 69 3.54 14.70 12.01
N LEU A 70 2.92 15.88 11.90
CA LEU A 70 1.63 16.17 12.47
C LEU A 70 0.53 15.50 11.63
N PRO A 71 -0.20 14.52 12.18
CA PRO A 71 -1.20 13.74 11.45
C PRO A 71 -2.24 14.61 10.74
N LEU A 72 -2.63 15.75 11.34
CA LEU A 72 -3.61 16.67 10.78
C LEU A 72 -3.13 17.36 9.50
N ALA A 73 -1.86 17.78 9.46
CA ALA A 73 -1.29 18.41 8.26
C ALA A 73 -1.12 17.40 7.13
N MET A 74 -0.67 16.18 7.45
CA MET A 74 -0.61 15.07 6.49
C MET A 74 -2.00 14.75 5.93
N TYR A 75 -3.01 14.69 6.78
CA TYR A 75 -4.39 14.47 6.35
C TYR A 75 -4.88 15.57 5.41
N ARG A 76 -4.67 16.84 5.75
CA ARG A 76 -5.08 17.98 4.90
C ARG A 76 -4.42 17.94 3.53
N THR A 77 -3.11 17.65 3.49
CA THR A 77 -2.36 17.55 2.22
C THR A 77 -2.82 16.35 1.41
N LEU A 78 -3.00 15.19 2.04
CA LEU A 78 -3.54 14.00 1.40
C LEU A 78 -4.94 14.27 0.82
N LYS A 79 -5.83 14.86 1.64
CA LYS A 79 -7.19 15.21 1.22
C LYS A 79 -7.18 16.11 -0.01
N LYS A 80 -6.37 17.18 -0.02
CA LYS A 80 -6.23 18.10 -1.15
C LYS A 80 -5.81 17.36 -2.43
N ASN A 81 -4.78 16.51 -2.36
CA ASN A 81 -4.33 15.75 -3.53
C ASN A 81 -5.39 14.75 -4.02
N VAL A 82 -6.06 14.07 -3.11
CA VAL A 82 -7.13 13.13 -3.45
C VAL A 82 -8.33 13.86 -4.10
N GLU A 83 -8.70 15.04 -3.60
CA GLU A 83 -9.77 15.84 -4.19
C GLU A 83 -9.42 16.34 -5.60
N LEU A 84 -8.16 16.69 -5.85
CA LEU A 84 -7.68 17.09 -7.20
C LEU A 84 -7.69 15.92 -8.19
N ILE A 85 -7.37 14.70 -7.76
CA ILE A 85 -7.41 13.49 -8.58
C ILE A 85 -8.86 13.06 -8.82
N ASP A 86 -9.67 13.16 -7.78
CA ASP A 86 -11.04 12.64 -7.70
C ASP A 86 -11.13 11.18 -8.15
N PRO A 87 -10.47 10.24 -7.41
CA PRO A 87 -10.39 8.84 -7.80
C PRO A 87 -11.70 8.09 -7.51
N ASP A 88 -11.94 7.02 -8.26
CA ASP A 88 -13.00 6.06 -7.96
C ASP A 88 -12.59 5.15 -6.80
N ILE A 89 -11.30 4.78 -6.74
CA ILE A 89 -10.73 3.86 -5.75
C ILE A 89 -9.50 4.48 -5.08
N LEU A 90 -9.47 4.45 -3.74
CA LEU A 90 -8.30 4.73 -2.92
C LEU A 90 -7.77 3.41 -2.36
N HIS A 91 -6.51 3.07 -2.67
CA HIS A 91 -5.92 1.81 -2.25
C HIS A 91 -4.68 2.06 -1.39
N THR A 92 -4.71 1.63 -0.13
CA THR A 92 -3.61 1.81 0.82
C THR A 92 -2.70 0.57 0.88
N HIS A 93 -1.39 0.81 1.04
CA HIS A 93 -0.38 -0.25 1.13
C HIS A 93 0.53 -0.14 2.37
N CYS A 94 0.24 0.76 3.31
CA CYS A 94 1.06 0.93 4.50
C CYS A 94 0.24 1.45 5.69
N PRO A 95 0.70 1.24 6.93
CA PRO A 95 -0.03 1.68 8.13
C PRO A 95 -0.32 3.18 8.16
N ARG A 96 0.64 4.02 7.68
CA ARG A 96 0.46 5.49 7.68
C ARG A 96 -0.70 5.93 6.80
N SER A 97 -0.87 5.36 5.61
CA SER A 97 -2.02 5.65 4.74
C SER A 97 -3.31 5.05 5.29
N MET A 98 -3.25 3.83 5.85
CA MET A 98 -4.38 3.17 6.48
C MET A 98 -5.00 4.00 7.61
N PHE A 99 -4.19 4.75 8.38
CA PHE A 99 -4.71 5.59 9.46
C PHE A 99 -5.38 6.89 8.99
N LEU A 100 -5.12 7.34 7.77
CA LEU A 100 -5.65 8.61 7.26
C LEU A 100 -6.78 8.44 6.23
N VAL A 101 -6.68 7.44 5.36
CA VAL A 101 -7.64 7.23 4.27
C VAL A 101 -9.08 6.99 4.74
N PRO A 102 -9.36 6.30 5.86
CA PRO A 102 -10.72 6.13 6.35
C PRO A 102 -11.48 7.43 6.63
N PHE A 103 -10.77 8.51 6.95
CA PHE A 103 -11.37 9.83 7.22
C PHE A 103 -11.67 10.65 5.95
N LEU A 104 -11.20 10.20 4.78
CA LEU A 104 -11.53 10.84 3.52
C LEU A 104 -13.02 10.64 3.17
N PRO A 105 -13.61 11.48 2.29
CA PRO A 105 -15.02 11.40 1.92
C PRO A 105 -15.47 9.98 1.54
N LYS A 106 -16.71 9.64 1.89
CA LYS A 106 -17.30 8.31 1.64
C LYS A 106 -17.55 8.02 0.15
N LYS A 107 -17.50 9.02 -0.71
CA LYS A 107 -17.65 8.85 -2.16
C LYS A 107 -16.55 7.99 -2.79
N TYR A 108 -15.38 7.92 -2.18
CA TYR A 108 -14.25 7.11 -2.63
C TYR A 108 -14.36 5.69 -2.07
N LYS A 109 -14.20 4.67 -2.92
CA LYS A 109 -14.08 3.28 -2.47
C LYS A 109 -12.69 3.05 -1.88
N LYS A 110 -12.62 2.63 -0.63
CA LYS A 110 -11.39 2.51 0.15
C LYS A 110 -10.98 1.06 0.26
N MET A 111 -9.82 0.75 -0.28
CA MET A 111 -9.21 -0.58 -0.26
C MET A 111 -7.91 -0.55 0.54
N GLU A 112 -7.54 -1.68 1.09
CA GLU A 112 -6.27 -1.88 1.76
C GLU A 112 -5.68 -3.23 1.38
N THR A 113 -4.37 -3.27 1.08
CA THR A 113 -3.62 -4.53 1.08
C THR A 113 -2.87 -4.65 2.40
N VAL A 114 -3.28 -5.63 3.20
CA VAL A 114 -2.62 -5.99 4.45
C VAL A 114 -1.46 -6.92 4.15
N HIS A 115 -0.23 -6.42 4.29
CA HIS A 115 0.98 -7.18 3.98
C HIS A 115 1.44 -8.09 5.13
N ILE A 116 1.03 -7.79 6.35
CA ILE A 116 1.35 -8.57 7.54
C ILE A 116 0.26 -8.40 8.58
N TYR A 117 -0.07 -9.47 9.31
CA TYR A 117 -0.97 -9.38 10.45
C TYR A 117 -0.33 -8.56 11.57
N PRO A 118 -0.97 -7.44 12.01
CA PRO A 118 -0.44 -6.63 13.11
C PRO A 118 -0.41 -7.42 14.42
N GLY A 119 0.76 -7.61 14.98
CA GLY A 119 0.95 -8.46 16.17
C GLY A 119 2.25 -8.15 16.91
N ILE A 120 2.98 -9.18 17.27
CA ILE A 120 4.18 -9.08 18.11
C ILE A 120 5.26 -8.14 17.55
N GLN A 121 5.36 -8.03 16.21
CA GLN A 121 6.34 -7.14 15.58
C GLN A 121 6.14 -5.67 15.97
N GLN A 122 4.89 -5.21 16.12
CA GLN A 122 4.59 -3.85 16.55
C GLN A 122 5.06 -3.62 17.99
N LYS A 123 4.98 -4.64 18.85
CA LYS A 123 5.50 -4.56 20.21
C LYS A 123 7.03 -4.53 20.24
N VAL A 124 7.69 -5.29 19.37
CA VAL A 124 9.15 -5.26 19.22
C VAL A 124 9.62 -3.88 18.72
N MET A 125 8.92 -3.29 17.75
CA MET A 125 9.28 -2.00 17.13
C MET A 125 8.98 -0.79 18.03
N TYR A 126 7.88 -0.80 18.77
CA TYR A 126 7.37 0.37 19.48
C TYR A 126 7.32 0.20 21.01
N GLY A 127 7.73 -0.96 21.52
CA GLY A 127 7.57 -1.35 22.93
C GLY A 127 6.17 -1.86 23.25
N ASN A 128 6.00 -2.46 24.42
CA ASN A 128 4.77 -3.20 24.76
C ASN A 128 3.51 -2.33 24.71
N ILE A 129 3.52 -1.16 25.34
CA ILE A 129 2.33 -0.30 25.47
C ILE A 129 2.00 0.35 24.13
N LYS A 130 2.97 1.07 23.52
CA LYS A 130 2.75 1.75 22.22
C LYS A 130 2.46 0.74 21.13
N GLY A 131 3.16 -0.40 21.11
CA GLY A 131 2.91 -1.48 20.15
C GLY A 131 1.50 -2.04 20.26
N GLN A 132 0.98 -2.22 21.48
CA GLN A 132 -0.40 -2.68 21.68
C GLN A 132 -1.43 -1.66 21.15
N VAL A 133 -1.19 -0.38 21.35
CA VAL A 133 -2.06 0.69 20.79
C VAL A 133 -2.02 0.65 19.26
N VAL A 134 -0.83 0.52 18.65
CA VAL A 134 -0.68 0.43 17.20
C VAL A 134 -1.40 -0.81 16.65
N ILE A 135 -1.30 -1.96 17.31
CA ILE A 135 -2.01 -3.19 16.93
C ILE A 135 -3.53 -2.94 16.93
N TRP A 136 -4.05 -2.41 18.02
CA TRP A 136 -5.48 -2.12 18.16
C TRP A 136 -5.98 -1.15 17.08
N LEU A 137 -5.25 -0.04 16.88
CA LEU A 137 -5.57 0.93 15.82
C LEU A 137 -5.53 0.28 14.43
N SER A 138 -4.53 -0.56 14.16
CA SER A 138 -4.42 -1.24 12.86
C SER A 138 -5.65 -2.10 12.60
N HIS A 139 -6.05 -2.94 13.53
CA HIS A 139 -7.26 -3.77 13.37
C HIS A 139 -8.52 -2.93 13.23
N PHE A 140 -8.64 -1.84 14.02
CA PHE A 140 -9.79 -0.95 13.94
C PHE A 140 -9.90 -0.29 12.56
N PHE A 141 -8.81 0.26 12.02
CA PHE A 141 -8.85 0.96 10.73
C PHE A 141 -8.95 0.01 9.55
N THR A 142 -8.33 -1.16 9.59
CA THR A 142 -8.54 -2.21 8.58
C THR A 142 -10.04 -2.57 8.44
N LYS A 143 -10.74 -2.72 9.56
CA LYS A 143 -12.19 -2.98 9.58
C LYS A 143 -13.04 -1.80 9.07
N LYS A 144 -12.48 -0.60 8.92
CA LYS A 144 -13.15 0.59 8.37
C LYS A 144 -12.97 0.75 6.86
N MET A 145 -12.15 -0.07 6.23
CA MET A 145 -12.01 -0.10 4.78
C MET A 145 -13.20 -0.78 4.14
N ASP A 146 -13.62 -0.31 2.96
CA ASP A 146 -14.70 -0.95 2.20
C ASP A 146 -14.29 -2.34 1.70
N LEU A 147 -13.00 -2.53 1.36
CA LEU A 147 -12.46 -3.80 0.89
C LEU A 147 -11.01 -3.99 1.37
N PRO A 148 -10.81 -4.52 2.57
CA PRO A 148 -9.48 -4.97 2.99
C PRO A 148 -9.16 -6.32 2.32
N ILE A 149 -7.92 -6.44 1.85
CA ILE A 149 -7.39 -7.62 1.15
C ILE A 149 -6.15 -8.09 1.89
N ALA A 150 -6.06 -9.39 2.17
CA ALA A 150 -4.84 -10.00 2.69
C ALA A 150 -3.89 -10.37 1.53
N CYS A 151 -2.61 -10.12 1.67
CA CYS A 151 -1.60 -10.49 0.67
C CYS A 151 -1.29 -11.99 0.61
N SER A 152 -1.88 -12.79 1.51
CA SER A 152 -1.73 -14.25 1.57
C SER A 152 -2.85 -14.88 2.38
N GLU A 153 -3.08 -16.18 2.17
CA GLU A 153 -4.03 -16.96 2.97
C GLU A 153 -3.65 -16.97 4.46
N SER A 154 -2.36 -17.00 4.80
CA SER A 154 -1.91 -16.98 6.18
C SER A 154 -2.27 -15.68 6.91
N VAL A 155 -2.21 -14.53 6.22
CA VAL A 155 -2.66 -13.24 6.78
C VAL A 155 -4.17 -13.25 6.96
N ALA A 156 -4.94 -13.72 5.97
CA ALA A 156 -6.39 -13.82 6.05
C ALA A 156 -6.82 -14.74 7.21
N GLN A 157 -6.16 -15.90 7.33
CA GLN A 157 -6.42 -16.85 8.41
C GLN A 157 -6.10 -16.24 9.79
N SER A 158 -5.00 -15.51 9.92
CA SER A 158 -4.65 -14.82 11.17
C SER A 158 -5.72 -13.81 11.59
N TYR A 159 -6.33 -13.08 10.63
CA TYR A 159 -7.45 -12.19 10.93
C TYR A 159 -8.71 -12.95 11.34
N TRP A 160 -8.98 -14.08 10.70
CA TRP A 160 -10.09 -14.93 11.11
C TRP A 160 -9.92 -15.47 12.53
N ASP A 161 -8.77 -16.08 12.83
CA ASP A 161 -8.51 -16.75 14.11
C ASP A 161 -8.49 -15.78 15.29
N ASN A 162 -7.92 -14.58 15.09
CA ASN A 162 -7.68 -13.64 16.19
C ASN A 162 -8.67 -12.48 16.26
N GLN A 163 -9.37 -12.17 15.19
CA GLN A 163 -10.26 -11.01 15.09
C GLN A 163 -11.69 -11.38 14.66
N HIS A 164 -11.94 -12.65 14.35
CA HIS A 164 -13.18 -13.13 13.72
C HIS A 164 -13.58 -12.26 12.52
N PHE A 165 -12.58 -11.81 11.76
CA PHE A 165 -12.77 -10.91 10.63
C PHE A 165 -12.33 -11.60 9.34
N LYS A 166 -13.34 -11.88 8.48
CA LYS A 166 -13.11 -12.53 7.19
C LYS A 166 -12.66 -11.51 6.16
N MET A 167 -11.54 -11.76 5.49
CA MET A 167 -11.08 -10.97 4.35
C MET A 167 -10.67 -11.88 3.20
N LYS A 168 -10.71 -11.33 1.99
CA LYS A 168 -10.26 -12.05 0.81
C LYS A 168 -8.72 -12.06 0.78
N ALA A 169 -8.14 -13.21 0.51
CA ALA A 169 -6.73 -13.30 0.19
C ALA A 169 -6.51 -13.14 -1.33
N ILE A 170 -5.55 -12.31 -1.69
CA ILE A 170 -5.01 -12.21 -3.05
C ILE A 170 -3.50 -12.28 -2.91
N PRO A 171 -2.88 -13.44 -3.24
CA PRO A 171 -1.44 -13.61 -3.12
C PRO A 171 -0.67 -12.58 -3.94
N ASN A 172 0.46 -12.12 -3.39
CA ASN A 172 1.34 -11.21 -4.10
C ASN A 172 1.91 -11.88 -5.35
N GLY A 173 1.79 -11.20 -6.49
CA GLY A 173 2.53 -11.58 -7.69
C GLY A 173 4.02 -11.25 -7.57
N CYS A 174 4.87 -12.06 -8.19
CA CYS A 174 6.28 -11.76 -8.37
C CYS A 174 6.66 -11.88 -9.85
N SER A 175 7.64 -11.08 -10.28
CA SER A 175 8.26 -11.30 -11.57
C SER A 175 9.11 -12.55 -11.50
N LEU A 176 8.89 -13.51 -12.41
CA LEU A 176 9.79 -14.64 -12.54
C LEU A 176 11.19 -14.11 -12.94
N PRO A 177 12.27 -14.52 -12.27
CA PRO A 177 13.59 -14.23 -12.76
C PRO A 177 13.73 -14.79 -14.18
N LEU A 178 14.33 -14.01 -15.08
CA LEU A 178 14.73 -14.55 -16.37
C LEU A 178 15.63 -15.75 -16.09
N TRP A 179 15.20 -16.93 -16.46
CA TRP A 179 15.98 -18.15 -16.31
C TRP A 179 17.23 -17.98 -17.17
N ARG A 180 18.39 -17.79 -16.54
CA ARG A 180 19.66 -17.82 -17.25
C ARG A 180 20.00 -19.27 -17.46
N GLU A 181 20.00 -19.72 -18.70
CA GLU A 181 20.41 -21.07 -19.12
C GLU A 181 21.90 -21.37 -18.79
N ASP A 182 22.67 -20.35 -18.41
CA ASP A 182 24.12 -20.42 -18.25
C ASP A 182 24.59 -21.10 -16.94
N VAL A 183 23.68 -21.49 -16.04
CA VAL A 183 24.08 -22.07 -14.74
C VAL A 183 24.44 -23.56 -14.84
N HIS A 184 24.08 -24.26 -15.91
CA HIS A 184 24.36 -25.70 -16.08
C HIS A 184 25.66 -26.05 -16.78
N GLN A 185 26.46 -25.07 -17.28
CA GLN A 185 27.72 -25.36 -17.98
C GLN A 185 28.98 -25.34 -17.09
N LYS A 186 28.87 -25.17 -15.77
CA LYS A 186 30.04 -25.16 -14.87
C LYS A 186 30.10 -26.33 -13.89
N ALA A 187 29.40 -27.41 -14.16
CA ALA A 187 29.43 -28.62 -13.34
C ALA A 187 29.76 -29.88 -14.20
N THR A 188 30.77 -29.79 -15.03
CA THR A 188 31.47 -30.93 -15.64
C THR A 188 32.97 -30.71 -15.55
#